data_d34266c3e67b7436992f1360c618d5fa
#
_entry.id   d34266c3e67b7436992f1360c618d5fa
#
_cell.length_a   1.000
_cell.length_b   1.000
_cell.length_c   1.000
_cell.angle_alpha   90.00
_cell.angle_beta   90.00
_cell.angle_gamma   90.00
#
_symmetry.space_group_name_H-M   'P 1'
#
loop_
_entity.id
_entity.type
_entity.pdbx_description
1 polymer ?
#
loop_
_entity_poly.entity_id
_entity_poly.type
_entity_poly.pdbx_seq_one_letter_code
_entity_poly.pdbx_strand_id
1 'polypeptide(L)'
;AFPKIIDNNNFFDDLDKYLSDHFIFRQDFREVKGFVNYNLFNISINNKVTIKDDCLFELTETNYKSLDNIVAKVDEIITRFDINDYEFIAIPLKNHYAGLDNVSEEIDEYLGVRMDNYHSLKDLLSLSDYYRTDIHLKQERLGSVVSKILELCDVEEKDIEYSFNTYDKFYGSLYAKMAISMKPDTITYLTNDLLNSIKVYSVEDKDLLDVYNVSELESLDPYSIYLNGPKAYLKIVNKNVEDRKLIIFRDSYTSSIAPL
;
A
#
# COMPACT_ATOMS: atom_id res chain seq x y z
N ALA A 1 -25.82 14.91 9.58
CA ALA A 1 -25.97 15.39 10.98
C ALA A 1 -24.86 16.42 11.23
N PHE A 2 -25.23 17.64 11.66
CA PHE A 2 -24.22 18.63 12.06
C PHE A 2 -23.39 18.05 13.21
N PRO A 3 -22.06 18.08 13.15
CA PRO A 3 -21.25 17.71 14.31
C PRO A 3 -21.58 18.63 15.47
N LYS A 4 -21.51 18.11 16.70
CA LYS A 4 -21.62 18.91 17.91
C LYS A 4 -20.39 19.83 18.02
N ILE A 5 -20.50 21.02 17.44
CA ILE A 5 -19.42 22.03 17.36
C ILE A 5 -19.51 23.00 18.55
N ILE A 6 -20.02 22.60 19.67
CA ILE A 6 -20.22 23.53 20.82
C ILE A 6 -19.44 22.93 21.98
N ASP A 7 -18.18 23.27 22.09
CA ASP A 7 -17.38 23.37 23.34
C ASP A 7 -15.85 23.32 23.13
N ASN A 8 -15.31 23.96 22.09
CA ASN A 8 -13.85 23.93 21.89
C ASN A 8 -13.33 25.32 21.49
N ASN A 9 -12.18 25.71 22.06
CA ASN A 9 -11.44 26.90 21.66
C ASN A 9 -11.01 26.94 20.18
N ASN A 10 -11.25 25.85 19.45
CA ASN A 10 -10.91 25.65 18.01
C ASN A 10 -12.14 25.69 17.10
N PHE A 11 -13.26 26.27 17.53
CA PHE A 11 -14.52 26.30 16.75
C PHE A 11 -14.33 26.78 15.31
N PHE A 12 -13.54 27.83 15.10
CA PHE A 12 -13.32 28.37 13.76
C PHE A 12 -12.44 27.48 12.91
N ASP A 13 -11.46 26.83 13.49
CA ASP A 13 -10.60 25.87 12.80
C ASP A 13 -11.39 24.60 12.39
N ASP A 14 -12.24 24.09 13.28
CA ASP A 14 -13.11 22.97 13.01
C ASP A 14 -14.19 23.30 11.98
N LEU A 15 -14.73 24.53 12.03
CA LEU A 15 -15.68 25.02 11.04
C LEU A 15 -15.03 25.20 9.67
N ASP A 16 -13.84 25.77 9.60
CA ASP A 16 -13.09 25.94 8.35
C ASP A 16 -12.75 24.60 7.73
N LYS A 17 -12.30 23.66 8.54
CA LYS A 17 -12.05 22.28 8.11
C LYS A 17 -13.32 21.60 7.60
N TYR A 18 -14.43 21.72 8.35
CA TYR A 18 -15.73 21.18 7.93
C TYR A 18 -16.20 21.78 6.60
N LEU A 19 -16.14 23.11 6.46
CA LEU A 19 -16.53 23.81 5.23
C LEU A 19 -15.61 23.41 4.07
N SER A 20 -14.31 23.28 4.32
CA SER A 20 -13.34 22.82 3.32
C SER A 20 -13.62 21.40 2.88
N ASP A 21 -14.00 20.49 3.79
CA ASP A 21 -14.28 19.09 3.49
C ASP A 21 -15.63 18.87 2.79
N HIS A 22 -16.63 19.73 3.05
CA HIS A 22 -17.98 19.64 2.51
C HIS A 22 -18.27 20.67 1.40
N PHE A 23 -17.24 21.37 0.91
CA PHE A 23 -17.41 22.35 -0.15
C PHE A 23 -17.88 21.68 -1.44
N ILE A 24 -19.06 22.08 -1.90
CA ILE A 24 -19.62 21.61 -3.20
C ILE A 24 -18.63 22.02 -4.30
N PHE A 25 -18.29 21.09 -5.21
CA PHE A 25 -17.26 21.28 -6.25
C PHE A 25 -15.80 21.32 -5.75
N ARG A 26 -15.53 20.89 -4.50
CA ARG A 26 -14.13 20.84 -3.99
C ARG A 26 -13.19 20.12 -4.97
N GLN A 27 -13.61 18.97 -5.49
CA GLN A 27 -12.82 18.20 -6.44
C GLN A 27 -12.57 18.96 -7.73
N ASP A 28 -13.61 19.58 -8.31
CA ASP A 28 -13.50 20.38 -9.54
C ASP A 28 -12.53 21.55 -9.37
N PHE A 29 -12.61 22.25 -8.24
CA PHE A 29 -11.67 23.34 -7.93
C PHE A 29 -10.22 22.86 -7.72
N ARG A 30 -10.04 21.68 -7.15
CA ARG A 30 -8.70 21.08 -7.00
C ARG A 30 -8.13 20.72 -8.38
N GLU A 31 -8.94 20.15 -9.26
CA GLU A 31 -8.56 19.82 -10.65
C GLU A 31 -8.22 21.07 -11.45
N VAL A 32 -9.05 22.13 -11.34
CA VAL A 32 -8.75 23.44 -11.96
C VAL A 32 -7.44 24.02 -11.43
N LYS A 33 -7.22 23.99 -10.11
CA LYS A 33 -5.96 24.44 -9.50
C LYS A 33 -4.78 23.60 -10.00
N GLY A 34 -4.91 22.27 -10.02
CA GLY A 34 -3.87 21.37 -10.52
C GLY A 34 -3.56 21.63 -11.99
N PHE A 35 -4.59 21.78 -12.83
CA PHE A 35 -4.43 22.12 -14.24
C PHE A 35 -3.70 23.45 -14.46
N VAL A 36 -4.12 24.50 -13.75
CA VAL A 36 -3.51 25.83 -13.84
C VAL A 36 -2.06 25.80 -13.37
N ASN A 37 -1.79 25.17 -12.22
CA ASN A 37 -0.42 25.04 -11.70
C ASN A 37 0.47 24.31 -12.68
N TYR A 38 0.05 23.16 -13.17
CA TYR A 38 0.85 22.32 -14.05
C TYR A 38 1.03 22.93 -15.44
N ASN A 39 -0.06 23.38 -16.11
CA ASN A 39 -0.01 23.80 -17.50
C ASN A 39 0.34 25.28 -17.73
N LEU A 40 0.00 26.17 -16.77
CA LEU A 40 0.26 27.61 -16.92
C LEU A 40 1.49 28.07 -16.13
N PHE A 41 1.69 27.52 -14.93
CA PHE A 41 2.81 27.92 -14.06
C PHE A 41 3.97 26.93 -14.07
N ASN A 42 3.86 25.81 -14.79
CA ASN A 42 4.86 24.73 -14.82
C ASN A 42 5.25 24.21 -13.43
N ILE A 43 4.31 24.21 -12.49
CA ILE A 43 4.48 23.70 -11.14
C ILE A 43 4.14 22.20 -11.16
N SER A 44 5.19 21.37 -11.15
CA SER A 44 5.04 19.90 -11.18
C SER A 44 4.78 19.26 -9.83
N ILE A 45 4.69 20.05 -8.73
CA ILE A 45 4.50 19.55 -7.36
C ILE A 45 3.18 20.07 -6.81
N ASN A 46 2.32 19.17 -6.33
CA ASN A 46 1.11 19.50 -5.59
C ASN A 46 0.92 18.51 -4.43
N ASN A 47 0.68 19.01 -3.21
CA ASN A 47 0.49 18.20 -2.00
C ASN A 47 1.58 17.13 -1.80
N LYS A 48 2.85 17.50 -1.97
CA LYS A 48 4.03 16.61 -1.92
C LYS A 48 4.02 15.50 -2.98
N VAL A 49 3.23 15.62 -4.03
CA VAL A 49 3.27 14.69 -5.18
C VAL A 49 3.87 15.41 -6.37
N THR A 50 4.76 14.75 -7.07
CA THR A 50 5.35 15.20 -8.33
C THR A 50 5.01 14.24 -9.46
N ILE A 51 5.17 14.72 -10.70
CA ILE A 51 4.99 13.93 -11.92
C ILE A 51 6.33 13.82 -12.66
N LYS A 52 6.66 12.61 -13.10
CA LYS A 52 7.79 12.34 -14.00
C LYS A 52 7.39 11.17 -14.92
N ASP A 53 7.61 11.30 -16.21
CA ASP A 53 7.37 10.26 -17.23
C ASP A 53 5.98 9.61 -17.11
N ASP A 54 4.93 10.44 -16.97
CA ASP A 54 3.51 10.03 -16.79
C ASP A 54 3.26 9.17 -15.53
N CYS A 55 4.15 9.21 -14.56
CA CYS A 55 4.00 8.58 -13.25
C CYS A 55 3.98 9.62 -12.14
N LEU A 56 3.18 9.38 -11.10
CA LEU A 56 3.11 10.20 -9.89
C LEU A 56 3.99 9.62 -8.80
N PHE A 57 4.68 10.48 -8.07
CA PHE A 57 5.60 10.11 -6.99
C PHE A 57 5.33 10.97 -5.77
N GLU A 58 5.27 10.35 -4.60
CA GLU A 58 5.18 11.09 -3.33
C GLU A 58 6.58 11.50 -2.88
N LEU A 59 6.79 12.80 -2.72
CA LEU A 59 8.04 13.34 -2.19
C LEU A 59 8.11 13.08 -0.69
N THR A 60 9.10 12.35 -0.27
CA THR A 60 9.32 11.96 1.12
C THR A 60 10.79 12.13 1.50
N GLU A 61 11.06 12.14 2.79
CA GLU A 61 12.40 12.21 3.37
C GLU A 61 12.54 11.08 4.38
N THR A 62 13.76 10.60 4.57
CA THR A 62 14.04 9.56 5.53
C THR A 62 13.82 10.05 6.97
N ASN A 63 12.95 9.38 7.68
CA ASN A 63 12.66 9.68 9.07
C ASN A 63 13.38 8.68 10.00
N TYR A 64 14.62 8.97 10.35
CA TYR A 64 15.46 8.11 11.19
C TYR A 64 14.84 7.79 12.55
N LYS A 65 14.07 8.72 13.15
CA LYS A 65 13.34 8.44 14.38
C LYS A 65 12.27 7.37 14.19
N SER A 66 11.62 7.35 13.03
CA SER A 66 10.66 6.28 12.70
C SER A 66 11.38 4.96 12.49
N LEU A 67 12.56 4.96 11.88
CA LEU A 67 13.38 3.75 11.70
C LEU A 67 13.87 3.21 13.07
N ASP A 68 14.31 4.08 13.99
CA ASP A 68 14.63 3.67 15.38
C ASP A 68 13.43 3.01 16.06
N ASN A 69 12.23 3.58 15.89
CA ASN A 69 11.01 3.01 16.46
C ASN A 69 10.69 1.63 15.85
N ILE A 70 10.96 1.42 14.56
CA ILE A 70 10.78 0.12 13.90
C ILE A 70 11.71 -0.91 14.54
N VAL A 71 13.02 -0.61 14.63
CA VAL A 71 14.00 -1.52 15.26
C VAL A 71 13.58 -1.87 16.68
N ALA A 72 13.29 -0.86 17.51
CA ALA A 72 12.87 -1.07 18.89
C ALA A 72 11.58 -1.90 19.01
N LYS A 73 10.64 -1.72 18.07
CA LYS A 73 9.39 -2.49 18.08
C LYS A 73 9.59 -3.93 17.64
N VAL A 74 10.45 -4.18 16.68
CA VAL A 74 10.82 -5.54 16.26
C VAL A 74 11.52 -6.26 17.42
N ASP A 75 12.48 -5.62 18.08
CA ASP A 75 13.18 -6.18 19.24
C ASP A 75 12.23 -6.49 20.41
N GLU A 76 11.26 -5.58 20.66
CA GLU A 76 10.22 -5.79 21.68
C GLU A 76 9.37 -7.04 21.36
N ILE A 77 8.95 -7.20 20.10
CA ILE A 77 8.12 -8.33 19.65
C ILE A 77 8.91 -9.63 19.78
N ILE A 78 10.14 -9.66 19.25
CA ILE A 78 11.02 -10.84 19.32
C ILE A 78 11.23 -11.27 20.78
N THR A 79 11.60 -10.34 21.64
CA THR A 79 11.85 -10.62 23.06
C THR A 79 10.58 -11.06 23.78
N ARG A 80 9.46 -10.37 23.56
CA ARG A 80 8.20 -10.63 24.26
C ARG A 80 7.58 -11.99 23.95
N PHE A 81 7.73 -12.45 22.71
CA PHE A 81 7.14 -13.70 22.23
C PHE A 81 8.14 -14.82 22.04
N ASP A 82 9.41 -14.61 22.45
CA ASP A 82 10.51 -15.58 22.32
C ASP A 82 10.62 -16.11 20.87
N ILE A 83 10.65 -15.16 19.90
CA ILE A 83 10.70 -15.49 18.48
C ILE A 83 12.15 -15.75 18.09
N ASN A 84 12.43 -16.94 17.57
CA ASN A 84 13.77 -17.36 17.16
C ASN A 84 13.97 -17.32 15.64
N ASP A 85 12.87 -17.17 14.88
CA ASP A 85 12.88 -17.22 13.41
C ASP A 85 11.95 -16.12 12.87
N TYR A 86 12.54 -15.14 12.22
CA TYR A 86 11.82 -14.04 11.59
C TYR A 86 12.62 -13.47 10.41
N GLU A 87 11.92 -12.88 9.47
CA GLU A 87 12.50 -12.16 8.34
C GLU A 87 11.91 -10.76 8.28
N PHE A 88 12.76 -9.76 8.09
CA PHE A 88 12.32 -8.38 7.85
C PHE A 88 12.49 -8.05 6.36
N ILE A 89 11.38 -7.77 5.69
CA ILE A 89 11.35 -7.53 4.25
C ILE A 89 11.01 -6.07 3.99
N ALA A 90 11.93 -5.36 3.34
CA ALA A 90 11.76 -3.97 2.94
C ALA A 90 11.33 -3.88 1.46
N ILE A 91 10.20 -3.24 1.21
CA ILE A 91 9.71 -2.92 -0.13
C ILE A 91 10.17 -1.49 -0.45
N PRO A 92 10.97 -1.28 -1.50
CA PRO A 92 11.47 0.04 -1.85
C PRO A 92 10.35 0.96 -2.33
N LEU A 93 10.55 2.26 -2.18
CA LEU A 93 9.66 3.24 -2.77
C LEU A 93 9.84 3.29 -4.29
N LYS A 94 8.77 3.50 -5.04
CA LYS A 94 8.84 3.66 -6.51
C LYS A 94 9.76 4.79 -6.96
N ASN A 95 10.01 5.79 -6.10
CA ASN A 95 10.91 6.91 -6.31
C ASN A 95 12.35 6.48 -6.61
N HIS A 96 12.81 5.41 -5.96
CA HIS A 96 14.11 4.79 -6.20
C HIS A 96 14.33 4.51 -7.69
N TYR A 97 13.38 3.84 -8.34
CA TYR A 97 13.49 3.47 -9.76
C TYR A 97 13.37 4.64 -10.73
N ALA A 98 12.86 5.76 -10.27
CA ALA A 98 12.79 7.00 -11.04
C ALA A 98 14.01 7.92 -10.80
N GLY A 99 14.91 7.58 -9.87
CA GLY A 99 16.05 8.39 -9.47
C GLY A 99 15.62 9.76 -8.92
N LEU A 100 14.55 9.79 -8.12
CA LEU A 100 14.00 11.03 -7.56
C LEU A 100 14.54 11.35 -6.17
N ASP A 101 14.88 10.32 -5.41
CA ASP A 101 15.45 10.44 -4.07
C ASP A 101 16.28 9.18 -3.74
N ASN A 102 16.94 9.19 -2.58
CA ASN A 102 17.75 8.08 -2.07
C ASN A 102 17.13 7.47 -0.80
N VAL A 103 15.84 7.68 -0.56
CA VAL A 103 15.18 7.26 0.69
C VAL A 103 15.24 5.74 0.86
N SER A 104 15.06 4.98 -0.23
CA SER A 104 15.14 3.52 -0.16
C SER A 104 16.54 3.03 0.19
N GLU A 105 17.58 3.66 -0.38
CA GLU A 105 18.98 3.38 -0.07
C GLU A 105 19.32 3.71 1.39
N GLU A 106 18.88 4.88 1.85
CA GLU A 106 19.09 5.32 3.23
C GLU A 106 18.42 4.38 4.25
N ILE A 107 17.21 3.87 3.92
CA ILE A 107 16.52 2.88 4.74
C ILE A 107 17.28 1.55 4.74
N ASP A 108 17.71 1.06 3.57
CA ASP A 108 18.47 -0.18 3.44
C ASP A 108 19.78 -0.11 4.23
N GLU A 109 20.54 0.98 4.09
CA GLU A 109 21.78 1.19 4.84
C GLU A 109 21.54 1.28 6.35
N TYR A 110 20.47 1.97 6.76
CA TYR A 110 20.17 2.20 8.17
C TYR A 110 19.69 0.92 8.88
N LEU A 111 18.75 0.21 8.28
CA LEU A 111 18.15 -1.00 8.86
C LEU A 111 19.04 -2.23 8.65
N GLY A 112 19.71 -2.37 7.52
CA GLY A 112 20.54 -3.51 7.19
C GLY A 112 21.74 -3.72 8.14
N VAL A 113 22.23 -2.67 8.82
CA VAL A 113 23.26 -2.78 9.86
C VAL A 113 22.71 -2.99 11.28
N ARG A 114 21.39 -2.91 11.45
CA ARG A 114 20.69 -2.99 12.75
C ARG A 114 19.81 -4.23 12.90
N MET A 115 19.54 -4.92 11.80
CA MET A 115 18.65 -6.08 11.78
C MET A 115 19.34 -7.21 11.02
N ASP A 116 19.60 -8.33 11.71
CA ASP A 116 20.35 -9.46 11.14
C ASP A 116 19.64 -10.13 9.96
N ASN A 117 18.29 -10.17 9.99
CA ASN A 117 17.44 -10.81 8.96
C ASN A 117 16.72 -9.76 8.10
N TYR A 118 17.45 -8.73 7.67
CA TYR A 118 16.94 -7.68 6.80
C TYR A 118 17.11 -8.04 5.32
N HIS A 119 16.03 -7.95 4.56
CA HIS A 119 16.01 -8.23 3.13
C HIS A 119 15.37 -7.07 2.36
N SER A 120 16.12 -6.43 1.48
CA SER A 120 15.58 -5.46 0.54
C SER A 120 15.12 -6.16 -0.73
N LEU A 121 13.91 -5.82 -1.21
CA LEU A 121 13.39 -6.30 -2.49
C LEU A 121 13.80 -5.42 -3.68
N LYS A 122 14.73 -4.51 -3.49
CA LYS A 122 15.12 -3.50 -4.48
C LYS A 122 15.55 -4.10 -5.83
N ASP A 123 16.29 -5.19 -5.80
CA ASP A 123 16.80 -5.83 -7.02
C ASP A 123 15.77 -6.73 -7.72
N LEU A 124 14.62 -6.97 -7.08
CA LEU A 124 13.55 -7.82 -7.62
C LEU A 124 12.42 -7.02 -8.27
N LEU A 125 12.41 -5.71 -8.07
CA LEU A 125 11.35 -4.82 -8.52
C LEU A 125 11.88 -3.79 -9.52
N SER A 126 10.96 -3.17 -10.22
CA SER A 126 11.19 -2.08 -11.17
C SER A 126 10.05 -1.07 -11.12
N LEU A 127 10.21 0.09 -11.75
CA LEU A 127 9.13 1.09 -11.81
C LEU A 127 7.84 0.53 -12.45
N SER A 128 7.97 -0.41 -13.39
CA SER A 128 6.82 -1.02 -14.09
C SER A 128 5.94 -1.88 -13.18
N ASP A 129 6.45 -2.30 -12.01
CA ASP A 129 5.73 -3.12 -11.05
C ASP A 129 4.82 -2.31 -10.12
N TYR A 130 4.93 -0.98 -10.19
CA TYR A 130 4.07 -0.04 -9.46
C TYR A 130 2.98 0.54 -10.36
N TYR A 131 1.86 0.93 -9.75
CA TYR A 131 0.85 1.74 -10.44
C TYR A 131 1.40 3.15 -10.71
N ARG A 132 0.97 3.77 -11.83
CA ARG A 132 1.41 5.13 -12.17
C ARG A 132 0.80 6.17 -11.23
N THR A 133 -0.46 5.99 -10.87
CA THR A 133 -1.25 6.94 -10.08
C THR A 133 -1.34 6.60 -8.59
N ASP A 134 -0.67 5.50 -8.17
CA ASP A 134 -0.66 5.02 -6.78
C ASP A 134 0.75 4.62 -6.32
N ILE A 135 0.93 4.46 -5.01
CA ILE A 135 2.20 4.01 -4.43
C ILE A 135 2.39 2.49 -4.49
N HIS A 136 1.30 1.72 -4.57
CA HIS A 136 1.31 0.28 -4.41
C HIS A 136 1.81 -0.49 -5.65
N LEU A 137 2.09 -1.77 -5.41
CA LEU A 137 2.53 -2.74 -6.41
C LEU A 137 1.33 -3.36 -7.15
N LYS A 138 1.55 -3.72 -8.41
CA LYS A 138 0.61 -4.47 -9.24
C LYS A 138 0.71 -5.96 -8.91
N GLN A 139 -0.40 -6.59 -8.54
CA GLN A 139 -0.40 -7.99 -8.11
C GLN A 139 0.14 -8.94 -9.18
N GLU A 140 -0.19 -8.73 -10.43
CA GLU A 140 0.24 -9.55 -11.57
C GLU A 140 1.77 -9.50 -11.84
N ARG A 141 2.49 -8.64 -11.11
CA ARG A 141 3.95 -8.45 -11.23
C ARG A 141 4.73 -9.01 -10.04
N LEU A 142 4.05 -9.64 -9.08
CA LEU A 142 4.65 -10.02 -7.80
C LEU A 142 5.29 -11.41 -7.77
N GLY A 143 5.37 -12.13 -8.88
CA GLY A 143 5.92 -13.49 -8.90
C GLY A 143 7.29 -13.62 -8.24
N SER A 144 8.27 -12.78 -8.63
CA SER A 144 9.61 -12.79 -8.02
C SER A 144 9.61 -12.41 -6.52
N VAL A 145 8.70 -11.52 -6.11
CA VAL A 145 8.54 -11.13 -4.70
C VAL A 145 8.00 -12.31 -3.89
N VAL A 146 6.97 -12.99 -4.40
CA VAL A 146 6.38 -14.17 -3.76
C VAL A 146 7.40 -15.29 -3.66
N SER A 147 8.12 -15.62 -4.75
CA SER A 147 9.20 -16.62 -4.75
C SER A 147 10.24 -16.32 -3.68
N LYS A 148 10.65 -15.04 -3.54
CA LYS A 148 11.61 -14.64 -2.50
C LYS A 148 11.07 -14.77 -1.08
N ILE A 149 9.82 -14.43 -0.84
CA ILE A 149 9.16 -14.61 0.47
C ILE A 149 9.07 -16.11 0.83
N LEU A 150 8.68 -16.96 -0.12
CA LEU A 150 8.61 -18.41 0.08
C LEU A 150 9.99 -19.01 0.39
N GLU A 151 11.03 -18.58 -0.35
CA GLU A 151 12.42 -18.96 -0.07
C GLU A 151 12.82 -18.60 1.38
N LEU A 152 12.57 -17.36 1.81
CA LEU A 152 12.89 -16.89 3.15
C LEU A 152 12.11 -17.63 4.26
N CYS A 153 10.89 -18.08 3.95
CA CYS A 153 10.06 -18.85 4.87
C CYS A 153 10.30 -20.36 4.81
N ASP A 154 11.32 -20.84 4.07
CA ASP A 154 11.59 -22.26 3.83
C ASP A 154 10.33 -23.02 3.35
N VAL A 155 9.63 -22.41 2.39
CA VAL A 155 8.44 -22.97 1.74
C VAL A 155 8.76 -23.32 0.31
N GLU A 156 8.50 -24.57 -0.10
CA GLU A 156 8.66 -24.99 -1.48
C GLU A 156 7.64 -24.27 -2.38
N GLU A 157 8.16 -23.57 -3.40
CA GLU A 157 7.32 -22.92 -4.40
C GLU A 157 6.64 -23.97 -5.28
N LYS A 158 5.34 -23.79 -5.50
CA LYS A 158 4.55 -24.62 -6.39
C LYS A 158 4.22 -23.83 -7.65
N ASP A 159 4.23 -24.51 -8.78
CA ASP A 159 3.73 -23.94 -10.02
C ASP A 159 2.21 -23.80 -9.96
N ILE A 160 1.75 -22.56 -9.89
CA ILE A 160 0.34 -22.22 -9.72
C ILE A 160 -0.12 -21.40 -10.92
N GLU A 161 -1.11 -21.92 -11.63
CA GLU A 161 -1.78 -21.17 -12.69
C GLU A 161 -2.82 -20.19 -12.13
N TYR A 162 -2.85 -19.00 -12.69
CA TYR A 162 -3.80 -17.94 -12.33
C TYR A 162 -4.62 -17.48 -13.52
N SER A 163 -5.87 -17.16 -13.27
CA SER A 163 -6.72 -16.36 -14.16
C SER A 163 -6.57 -14.89 -13.81
N PHE A 164 -6.55 -14.02 -14.83
CA PHE A 164 -6.36 -12.57 -14.69
C PHE A 164 -7.71 -11.87 -14.82
N ASN A 165 -8.07 -11.07 -13.83
CA ASN A 165 -9.27 -10.24 -13.85
C ASN A 165 -8.86 -8.78 -13.80
N THR A 166 -9.48 -7.91 -14.60
CA THR A 166 -9.06 -6.52 -14.78
C THR A 166 -10.16 -5.52 -14.43
N TYR A 167 -9.74 -4.37 -13.92
CA TYR A 167 -10.56 -3.18 -13.72
C TYR A 167 -9.80 -1.94 -14.19
N ASP A 168 -10.29 -1.29 -15.25
CA ASP A 168 -9.56 -0.27 -16.02
C ASP A 168 -9.78 1.18 -15.55
N LYS A 169 -10.41 1.39 -14.38
CA LYS A 169 -10.77 2.73 -13.90
C LYS A 169 -10.06 3.08 -12.59
N PHE A 170 -8.88 2.55 -12.35
CA PHE A 170 -8.18 2.79 -11.10
C PHE A 170 -7.46 4.14 -11.10
N TYR A 171 -7.91 5.03 -10.24
CA TYR A 171 -7.23 6.25 -9.86
C TYR A 171 -6.73 6.11 -8.43
N GLY A 172 -5.41 6.02 -8.27
CA GLY A 172 -4.79 5.78 -6.96
C GLY A 172 -4.71 7.00 -6.05
N SER A 173 -4.16 6.79 -4.89
CA SER A 173 -4.03 7.79 -3.82
C SER A 173 -3.22 9.02 -4.24
N LEU A 174 -2.20 8.85 -5.08
CA LEU A 174 -1.37 9.96 -5.59
C LEU A 174 -2.15 10.83 -6.58
N TYR A 175 -3.02 10.23 -7.40
CA TYR A 175 -3.91 11.00 -8.27
C TYR A 175 -4.81 11.94 -7.48
N ALA A 176 -5.41 11.43 -6.40
CA ALA A 176 -6.24 12.25 -5.53
C ALA A 176 -5.47 13.41 -4.88
N LYS A 177 -4.18 13.22 -4.57
CA LYS A 177 -3.29 14.28 -4.02
C LYS A 177 -2.88 15.28 -5.10
N MET A 178 -2.48 14.81 -6.28
CA MET A 178 -1.98 15.65 -7.38
C MET A 178 -3.09 16.45 -8.05
N ALA A 179 -4.29 15.87 -8.22
CA ALA A 179 -5.48 16.47 -8.81
C ALA A 179 -5.22 17.07 -10.23
N ILE A 180 -4.55 16.31 -11.09
CA ILE A 180 -4.37 16.63 -12.52
C ILE A 180 -5.04 15.57 -13.37
N SER A 181 -5.43 15.93 -14.62
CA SER A 181 -6.01 14.97 -15.55
C SER A 181 -4.96 13.97 -16.01
N MET A 182 -5.18 12.70 -15.72
CA MET A 182 -4.35 11.56 -16.16
C MET A 182 -5.24 10.41 -16.59
N LYS A 183 -4.70 9.49 -17.37
CA LYS A 183 -5.36 8.22 -17.66
C LYS A 183 -5.36 7.33 -16.41
N PRO A 184 -6.42 6.58 -16.16
CA PRO A 184 -6.44 5.61 -15.05
C PRO A 184 -5.39 4.51 -15.24
N ASP A 185 -5.04 3.86 -14.14
CA ASP A 185 -4.39 2.57 -14.15
C ASP A 185 -5.40 1.44 -14.29
N THR A 186 -4.91 0.24 -14.52
CA THR A 186 -5.69 -0.99 -14.50
C THR A 186 -5.28 -1.81 -13.27
N ILE A 187 -6.23 -2.15 -12.39
CA ILE A 187 -6.01 -3.19 -11.39
C ILE A 187 -6.18 -4.54 -12.09
N THR A 188 -5.17 -5.38 -11.97
CA THR A 188 -5.25 -6.79 -12.35
C THR A 188 -5.11 -7.63 -11.08
N TYR A 189 -6.13 -8.44 -10.77
CA TYR A 189 -6.07 -9.36 -9.64
C TYR A 189 -6.15 -10.81 -10.10
N LEU A 190 -5.42 -11.66 -9.39
CA LEU A 190 -5.19 -13.05 -9.77
C LEU A 190 -6.17 -13.95 -9.05
N THR A 191 -6.79 -14.89 -9.78
CA THR A 191 -7.73 -15.85 -9.20
C THR A 191 -7.44 -17.28 -9.67
N ASN A 192 -7.75 -18.24 -8.85
CA ASN A 192 -7.84 -19.66 -9.15
C ASN A 192 -8.73 -20.35 -8.11
N ASP A 193 -8.96 -21.64 -8.25
CA ASP A 193 -9.81 -22.41 -7.33
C ASP A 193 -9.28 -22.39 -5.89
N LEU A 194 -7.94 -22.38 -5.73
CA LEU A 194 -7.31 -22.29 -4.41
C LEU A 194 -7.62 -20.97 -3.73
N LEU A 195 -7.34 -19.84 -4.39
CA LEU A 195 -7.62 -18.49 -3.87
C LEU A 195 -9.10 -18.27 -3.59
N ASN A 196 -9.98 -18.79 -4.45
CA ASN A 196 -11.43 -18.71 -4.26
C ASN A 196 -11.92 -19.52 -3.05
N SER A 197 -11.16 -20.54 -2.61
CA SER A 197 -11.47 -21.35 -1.44
C SER A 197 -10.98 -20.74 -0.11
N ILE A 198 -10.04 -19.80 -0.18
CA ILE A 198 -9.46 -19.11 0.99
C ILE A 198 -10.50 -18.16 1.60
N LYS A 199 -10.55 -18.12 2.93
CA LYS A 199 -11.38 -17.18 3.68
C LYS A 199 -10.51 -16.30 4.56
N VAL A 200 -10.94 -15.07 4.67
CA VAL A 200 -10.31 -14.03 5.49
C VAL A 200 -11.25 -13.68 6.64
N TYR A 201 -10.78 -13.86 7.85
CA TYR A 201 -11.49 -13.38 9.04
C TYR A 201 -10.90 -12.07 9.51
N SER A 202 -11.74 -11.08 9.74
CA SER A 202 -11.39 -9.79 10.32
C SER A 202 -12.06 -9.65 11.69
N VAL A 203 -11.33 -9.09 12.65
CA VAL A 203 -11.89 -8.80 13.99
C VAL A 203 -12.93 -7.68 13.90
N GLU A 204 -12.73 -6.73 13.01
CA GLU A 204 -13.64 -5.60 12.80
C GLU A 204 -14.98 -6.04 12.21
N ASP A 205 -14.94 -6.88 11.17
CA ASP A 205 -16.14 -7.30 10.45
C ASP A 205 -16.87 -8.46 11.15
N LYS A 206 -16.15 -9.26 11.95
CA LYS A 206 -16.63 -10.47 12.65
C LYS A 206 -17.22 -11.55 11.72
N ASP A 207 -16.90 -11.46 10.45
CA ASP A 207 -17.37 -12.36 9.40
C ASP A 207 -16.21 -12.99 8.64
N LEU A 208 -16.50 -14.07 7.91
CA LEU A 208 -15.60 -14.69 6.96
C LEU A 208 -15.84 -14.05 5.59
N LEU A 209 -14.83 -13.34 5.12
CA LEU A 209 -14.84 -12.63 3.85
C LEU A 209 -14.03 -13.42 2.81
N ASP A 210 -14.23 -13.10 1.55
CA ASP A 210 -13.37 -13.56 0.47
C ASP A 210 -12.05 -12.79 0.46
N VAL A 211 -11.04 -13.36 -0.19
CA VAL A 211 -9.73 -12.72 -0.35
C VAL A 211 -9.84 -11.40 -1.13
N TYR A 212 -10.74 -11.37 -2.12
CA TYR A 212 -11.02 -10.18 -2.92
C TYR A 212 -12.45 -9.71 -2.68
N ASN A 213 -12.58 -8.46 -2.29
CA ASN A 213 -13.88 -7.77 -2.24
C ASN A 213 -14.10 -6.97 -3.52
N VAL A 214 -14.67 -7.62 -4.53
CA VAL A 214 -14.87 -7.00 -5.86
C VAL A 214 -15.75 -5.74 -5.79
N SER A 215 -16.61 -5.60 -4.76
CA SER A 215 -17.43 -4.39 -4.60
C SER A 215 -16.60 -3.13 -4.31
N GLU A 216 -15.39 -3.30 -3.75
CA GLU A 216 -14.47 -2.17 -3.50
C GLU A 216 -13.89 -1.56 -4.78
N LEU A 217 -13.94 -2.25 -5.91
CA LEU A 217 -13.51 -1.67 -7.20
C LEU A 217 -14.28 -0.41 -7.60
N GLU A 218 -15.52 -0.27 -7.15
CA GLU A 218 -16.35 0.93 -7.39
C GLU A 218 -16.34 1.90 -6.19
N SER A 219 -15.48 1.66 -5.18
CA SER A 219 -15.34 2.53 -4.01
C SER A 219 -14.39 3.70 -4.29
N LEU A 220 -14.22 4.57 -3.28
CA LEU A 220 -13.24 5.67 -3.34
C LEU A 220 -11.78 5.18 -3.31
N ASP A 221 -11.54 3.96 -2.84
CA ASP A 221 -10.25 3.31 -2.80
C ASP A 221 -10.35 1.89 -3.39
N PRO A 222 -10.30 1.73 -4.72
CA PRO A 222 -10.38 0.43 -5.38
C PRO A 222 -9.28 -0.55 -4.99
N TYR A 223 -8.13 -0.09 -4.47
CA TYR A 223 -7.07 -0.97 -3.96
C TYR A 223 -7.53 -1.77 -2.74
N SER A 224 -8.57 -1.34 -2.06
CA SER A 224 -9.24 -2.08 -0.97
C SER A 224 -9.90 -3.40 -1.43
N ILE A 225 -9.90 -3.73 -2.73
CA ILE A 225 -10.25 -5.08 -3.23
C ILE A 225 -9.45 -6.16 -2.50
N TYR A 226 -8.16 -5.90 -2.22
CA TYR A 226 -7.27 -6.85 -1.57
C TYR A 226 -7.57 -6.93 -0.06
N LEU A 227 -7.91 -8.13 0.41
CA LEU A 227 -8.14 -8.44 1.83
C LEU A 227 -9.17 -7.52 2.51
N ASN A 228 -10.12 -6.96 1.74
CA ASN A 228 -11.17 -6.05 2.23
C ASN A 228 -10.62 -4.74 2.84
N GLY A 229 -9.52 -4.24 2.30
CA GLY A 229 -8.92 -2.97 2.69
C GLY A 229 -8.08 -3.00 3.97
N PRO A 230 -7.82 -1.83 4.57
CA PRO A 230 -6.99 -1.72 5.75
C PRO A 230 -7.72 -2.26 6.99
N LYS A 231 -7.16 -3.32 7.58
CA LYS A 231 -7.67 -3.98 8.80
C LYS A 231 -6.52 -4.15 9.79
N ALA A 232 -6.82 -3.95 11.08
CA ALA A 232 -5.82 -4.08 12.13
C ALA A 232 -5.38 -5.54 12.36
N TYR A 233 -6.32 -6.49 12.21
CA TYR A 233 -6.03 -7.90 12.36
C TYR A 233 -6.80 -8.71 11.32
N LEU A 234 -6.07 -9.55 10.59
CA LEU A 234 -6.62 -10.51 9.63
C LEU A 234 -6.11 -11.91 9.93
N LYS A 235 -6.97 -12.90 9.77
CA LYS A 235 -6.59 -14.31 9.74
C LYS A 235 -7.02 -14.91 8.40
N ILE A 236 -6.04 -15.24 7.58
CA ILE A 236 -6.24 -15.96 6.31
C ILE A 236 -6.26 -17.45 6.61
N VAL A 237 -7.29 -18.15 6.16
CA VAL A 237 -7.46 -19.58 6.43
C VAL A 237 -7.65 -20.31 5.12
N ASN A 238 -6.75 -21.24 4.85
CA ASN A 238 -6.88 -22.23 3.80
C ASN A 238 -7.06 -23.62 4.43
N LYS A 239 -8.20 -24.24 4.24
CA LYS A 239 -8.52 -25.56 4.81
C LYS A 239 -8.01 -26.72 3.95
N ASN A 240 -7.46 -26.43 2.77
CA ASN A 240 -7.05 -27.43 1.78
C ASN A 240 -5.54 -27.71 1.80
N VAL A 241 -4.82 -27.11 2.75
CA VAL A 241 -3.37 -27.25 2.91
C VAL A 241 -3.01 -27.73 4.32
N GLU A 242 -1.78 -28.23 4.49
CA GLU A 242 -1.26 -28.59 5.80
C GLU A 242 -1.24 -27.41 6.77
N ASP A 243 -1.34 -27.71 8.08
CA ASP A 243 -1.41 -26.69 9.14
C ASP A 243 -0.04 -26.04 9.37
N ARG A 244 0.34 -25.12 8.48
CA ARG A 244 1.46 -24.19 8.69
C ARG A 244 0.90 -22.84 9.11
N LYS A 245 1.63 -22.13 9.97
CA LYS A 245 1.25 -20.80 10.47
C LYS A 245 2.34 -19.81 10.14
N LEU A 246 1.96 -18.72 9.48
CA LEU A 246 2.80 -17.57 9.25
C LEU A 246 2.16 -16.36 9.92
N ILE A 247 2.92 -15.58 10.67
CA ILE A 247 2.47 -14.32 11.28
C ILE A 247 3.19 -13.20 10.54
N ILE A 248 2.42 -12.27 9.97
CA ILE A 248 2.94 -11.15 9.18
C ILE A 248 2.54 -9.84 9.87
N PHE A 249 3.53 -9.06 10.30
CA PHE A 249 3.35 -7.65 10.65
C PHE A 249 3.55 -6.84 9.37
N ARG A 250 2.53 -6.10 8.94
CA ARG A 250 2.49 -5.58 7.58
C ARG A 250 2.03 -4.14 7.47
N ASP A 251 2.38 -3.52 6.38
CA ASP A 251 1.74 -2.33 5.85
C ASP A 251 0.78 -2.66 4.67
N SER A 252 0.32 -1.64 3.95
CA SER A 252 -0.62 -1.80 2.84
C SER A 252 -0.02 -2.46 1.59
N TYR A 253 1.29 -2.44 1.40
CA TYR A 253 1.95 -3.13 0.28
C TYR A 253 1.68 -4.64 0.31
N THR A 254 1.68 -5.21 1.51
CA THR A 254 1.43 -6.65 1.71
C THR A 254 -0.01 -7.06 1.34
N SER A 255 -0.94 -6.13 1.20
CA SER A 255 -2.34 -6.47 0.87
C SER A 255 -2.50 -7.20 -0.45
N SER A 256 -1.73 -6.86 -1.49
CA SER A 256 -1.74 -7.56 -2.77
C SER A 256 -0.81 -8.78 -2.81
N ILE A 257 0.16 -8.87 -1.89
CA ILE A 257 1.13 -9.97 -1.79
C ILE A 257 0.53 -11.16 -1.03
N ALA A 258 -0.05 -10.91 0.14
CA ALA A 258 -0.50 -11.96 1.07
C ALA A 258 -1.54 -12.96 0.52
N PRO A 259 -2.34 -12.67 -0.50
CA PRO A 259 -3.17 -13.67 -1.16
C PRO A 259 -2.39 -14.75 -1.93
N LEU A 260 -1.23 -14.40 -2.47
CA LEU A 260 -0.42 -15.24 -3.35
C LEU A 260 0.50 -16.17 -2.57
#